data_c5dd99a9fe0674336df70695278dfe29
#
_entry.id   c5dd99a9fe0674336df70695278dfe29
#
_cell.length_a   1.000
_cell.length_b   1.000
_cell.length_c   1.000
_cell.angle_alpha   90.00
_cell.angle_beta   90.00
_cell.angle_gamma   90.00
#
_symmetry.space_group_name_H-M   'P 1'
#
loop_
_entity.id
_entity.type
_entity.pdbx_description
1 polymer ?
#
loop_
_entity_poly.entity_id
_entity_poly.type
_entity_poly.pdbx_seq_one_letter_code
_entity_poly.pdbx_strand_id
1 'polypeptide(L)'
;MTQILKALSLSLAQMSDPRFRSVLLKGIGLAIALLAGIYAIVMWIVGWLLGDSVTLPFIGEVTWVDNVVSWGSIPLMLLLSTFLMVPVASAMTGIFLDDVADAVEDKHYTGLPKAKHISLGTNIVDSFRFLGVIVVANLLALVLYLIFAPFAPLIFWALNGFLLSREYFQMVAIRRTDRAGVKKQRRRNALTLWIAGG
;
A
#
# COMPACT_ATOMS: atom_id res chain seq x y z
N MET A 1 -0.58 20.89 -15.78
CA MET A 1 -1.94 20.38 -15.57
C MET A 1 -2.44 19.49 -16.70
N THR A 2 -2.34 19.86 -17.96
CA THR A 2 -2.75 19.04 -19.11
C THR A 2 -2.17 17.63 -19.14
N GLN A 3 -0.92 17.43 -18.74
CA GLN A 3 -0.28 16.12 -18.72
C GLN A 3 -0.85 15.19 -17.64
N ILE A 4 -1.17 15.72 -16.45
CA ILE A 4 -1.77 14.94 -15.35
C ILE A 4 -3.18 14.50 -15.73
N LEU A 5 -4.01 15.42 -16.25
CA LEU A 5 -5.35 15.09 -16.72
C LEU A 5 -5.34 14.07 -17.87
N LYS A 6 -4.39 14.20 -18.80
CA LYS A 6 -4.20 13.22 -19.88
C LYS A 6 -3.80 11.85 -19.32
N ALA A 7 -2.85 11.79 -18.38
CA ALA A 7 -2.45 10.54 -17.74
C ALA A 7 -3.63 9.89 -16.99
N LEU A 8 -4.43 10.68 -16.26
CA LEU A 8 -5.61 10.21 -15.57
C LEU A 8 -6.66 9.65 -16.55
N SER A 9 -6.95 10.36 -17.64
CA SER A 9 -7.92 9.89 -18.65
C SER A 9 -7.44 8.60 -19.33
N LEU A 10 -6.15 8.45 -19.62
CA LEU A 10 -5.58 7.24 -20.19
C LEU A 10 -5.66 6.07 -19.22
N SER A 11 -5.38 6.28 -17.92
CA SER A 11 -5.47 5.22 -16.91
C SER A 11 -6.91 4.76 -16.71
N LEU A 12 -7.89 5.69 -16.68
CA LEU A 12 -9.31 5.36 -16.60
C LEU A 12 -9.79 4.58 -17.85
N ALA A 13 -9.40 5.02 -19.04
CA ALA A 13 -9.74 4.32 -20.28
C ALA A 13 -9.13 2.91 -20.36
N GLN A 14 -8.00 2.68 -19.68
CA GLN A 14 -7.32 1.39 -19.66
C GLN A 14 -7.87 0.43 -18.59
N MET A 15 -8.70 0.88 -17.65
CA MET A 15 -9.32 0.01 -16.63
C MET A 15 -10.18 -1.12 -17.23
N SER A 16 -10.70 -0.93 -18.44
CA SER A 16 -11.46 -1.94 -19.19
C SER A 16 -10.58 -2.97 -19.92
N ASP A 17 -9.28 -2.79 -19.92
CA ASP A 17 -8.34 -3.70 -20.60
C ASP A 17 -8.32 -5.08 -19.90
N PRO A 18 -8.40 -6.20 -20.66
CA PRO A 18 -8.38 -7.55 -20.07
C PRO A 18 -7.15 -7.84 -19.21
N ARG A 19 -5.99 -7.28 -19.55
CA ARG A 19 -4.75 -7.44 -18.76
C ARG A 19 -4.89 -6.77 -17.38
N PHE A 20 -5.43 -5.54 -17.35
CA PHE A 20 -5.69 -4.84 -16.08
C PHE A 20 -6.72 -5.56 -15.22
N ARG A 21 -7.81 -6.03 -15.84
CA ARG A 21 -8.85 -6.79 -15.11
C ARG A 21 -8.28 -8.09 -14.55
N SER A 22 -7.42 -8.78 -15.30
CA SER A 22 -6.75 -10.00 -14.82
C SER A 22 -5.85 -9.71 -13.61
N VAL A 23 -5.04 -8.65 -13.66
CA VAL A 23 -4.18 -8.22 -12.55
C VAL A 23 -5.03 -7.82 -11.33
N LEU A 24 -6.10 -7.04 -11.55
CA LEU A 24 -7.02 -6.63 -10.49
C LEU A 24 -7.68 -7.84 -9.81
N LEU A 25 -8.21 -8.80 -10.59
CA LEU A 25 -8.86 -10.00 -10.04
C LEU A 25 -7.86 -10.89 -9.29
N LYS A 26 -6.64 -11.06 -9.82
CA LYS A 26 -5.56 -11.77 -9.11
C LYS A 26 -5.19 -11.05 -7.81
N GLY A 27 -5.08 -9.73 -7.84
CA GLY A 27 -4.79 -8.91 -6.66
C GLY A 27 -5.87 -9.04 -5.59
N ILE A 28 -7.13 -8.93 -5.97
CA ILE A 28 -8.27 -9.12 -5.04
C ILE A 28 -8.28 -10.54 -4.47
N GLY A 29 -8.13 -11.56 -5.33
CA GLY A 29 -8.09 -12.96 -4.90
C GLY A 29 -6.95 -13.24 -3.92
N LEU A 30 -5.75 -12.73 -4.20
CA LEU A 30 -4.59 -12.89 -3.33
C LEU A 30 -4.75 -12.09 -2.02
N ALA A 31 -5.35 -10.90 -2.06
CA ALA A 31 -5.66 -10.12 -0.85
C ALA A 31 -6.65 -10.86 0.07
N ILE A 32 -7.71 -11.43 -0.50
CA ILE A 32 -8.67 -12.24 0.24
C ILE A 32 -7.99 -13.47 0.84
N ALA A 33 -7.16 -14.17 0.05
CA ALA A 33 -6.44 -15.36 0.52
C ALA A 33 -5.45 -15.02 1.66
N LEU A 34 -4.73 -13.90 1.55
CA LEU A 34 -3.84 -13.42 2.62
C LEU A 34 -4.61 -13.05 3.89
N LEU A 35 -5.69 -12.30 3.77
CA LEU A 35 -6.53 -11.93 4.93
C LEU A 35 -7.12 -13.17 5.60
N ALA A 36 -7.66 -14.11 4.82
CA ALA A 36 -8.19 -15.37 5.34
C ALA A 36 -7.09 -16.21 6.00
N GLY A 37 -5.90 -16.30 5.39
CA GLY A 37 -4.75 -17.02 5.96
C GLY A 37 -4.27 -16.41 7.27
N ILE A 38 -4.14 -15.10 7.34
CA ILE A 38 -3.73 -14.40 8.57
C ILE A 38 -4.81 -14.57 9.65
N TYR A 39 -6.08 -14.43 9.28
CA TYR A 39 -7.19 -14.68 10.21
C TYR A 39 -7.14 -16.10 10.77
N ALA A 40 -6.96 -17.11 9.92
CA ALA A 40 -6.84 -18.51 10.34
C ALA A 40 -5.65 -18.73 11.29
N ILE A 41 -4.49 -18.11 11.00
CA ILE A 41 -3.29 -18.17 11.85
C ILE A 41 -3.57 -17.52 13.21
N VAL A 42 -4.21 -16.34 13.23
CA VAL A 42 -4.54 -15.64 14.47
C VAL A 42 -5.50 -16.48 15.31
N MET A 43 -6.54 -17.05 14.70
CA MET A 43 -7.50 -17.93 15.40
C MET A 43 -6.82 -19.19 15.93
N TRP A 44 -5.92 -19.79 15.17
CA TRP A 44 -5.13 -20.94 15.61
C TRP A 44 -4.23 -20.59 16.81
N ILE A 45 -3.54 -19.46 16.77
CA ILE A 45 -2.70 -18.97 17.89
C ILE A 45 -3.57 -18.70 19.13
N VAL A 46 -4.70 -18.04 18.97
CA VAL A 46 -5.64 -17.74 20.05
C VAL A 46 -6.15 -19.04 20.70
N GLY A 47 -6.59 -20.02 19.88
CA GLY A 47 -7.01 -21.33 20.38
C GLY A 47 -5.87 -22.09 21.09
N TRP A 48 -4.64 -22.00 20.58
CA TRP A 48 -3.48 -22.64 21.21
C TRP A 48 -3.08 -22.02 22.55
N LEU A 49 -3.18 -20.67 22.66
CA LEU A 49 -2.81 -19.91 23.87
C LEU A 49 -3.87 -20.00 24.97
N LEU A 50 -5.15 -19.96 24.59
CA LEU A 50 -6.26 -19.85 25.55
C LEU A 50 -6.95 -21.21 25.84
N GLY A 51 -6.66 -22.24 25.02
CA GLY A 51 -7.35 -23.53 25.12
C GLY A 51 -8.84 -23.43 24.76
N ASP A 52 -9.55 -24.55 24.90
CA ASP A 52 -10.96 -24.65 24.52
C ASP A 52 -11.91 -23.95 25.54
N SER A 53 -11.43 -23.66 26.76
CA SER A 53 -12.21 -22.93 27.77
C SER A 53 -11.33 -22.13 28.72
N VAL A 54 -11.72 -20.90 29.05
CA VAL A 54 -11.09 -20.06 30.05
C VAL A 54 -12.09 -19.78 31.17
N THR A 55 -11.76 -20.22 32.38
CA THR A 55 -12.54 -19.91 33.60
C THR A 55 -12.12 -18.55 34.14
N LEU A 56 -13.01 -17.57 34.04
CA LEU A 56 -12.81 -16.26 34.68
C LEU A 56 -13.43 -16.24 36.07
N PRO A 57 -12.70 -15.71 37.09
CA PRO A 57 -13.06 -15.80 38.50
C PRO A 57 -14.41 -15.13 38.90
N PHE A 58 -15.09 -14.43 38.01
CA PHE A 58 -16.37 -13.77 38.28
C PHE A 58 -17.43 -14.00 37.19
N ILE A 59 -17.08 -14.67 36.09
CA ILE A 59 -17.95 -14.78 34.90
C ILE A 59 -18.25 -16.26 34.55
N GLY A 60 -17.47 -17.20 35.15
CA GLY A 60 -17.64 -18.63 34.90
C GLY A 60 -16.81 -19.13 33.70
N GLU A 61 -17.14 -20.34 33.24
CA GLU A 61 -16.49 -20.92 32.03
C GLU A 61 -16.97 -20.17 30.79
N VAL A 62 -16.02 -19.53 30.12
CA VAL A 62 -16.26 -18.90 28.82
C VAL A 62 -15.61 -19.76 27.76
N THR A 63 -16.44 -20.45 27.00
CA THR A 63 -16.01 -21.18 25.78
C THR A 63 -15.73 -20.19 24.66
N TRP A 64 -14.52 -19.68 24.66
CA TRP A 64 -14.10 -18.62 23.76
C TRP A 64 -14.18 -19.02 22.28
N VAL A 65 -13.87 -20.28 22.00
CA VAL A 65 -13.84 -20.76 20.61
C VAL A 65 -15.25 -20.72 20.00
N ASP A 66 -16.26 -21.20 20.71
CA ASP A 66 -17.63 -21.21 20.19
C ASP A 66 -18.28 -19.82 20.14
N ASN A 67 -18.01 -18.97 21.13
CA ASN A 67 -18.53 -17.59 21.15
C ASN A 67 -17.80 -16.63 20.23
N VAL A 68 -16.48 -16.76 20.07
CA VAL A 68 -15.70 -15.94 19.13
C VAL A 68 -15.97 -16.38 17.69
N VAL A 69 -16.18 -17.67 17.43
CA VAL A 69 -16.59 -18.17 16.11
C VAL A 69 -18.01 -17.74 15.77
N SER A 70 -18.93 -17.68 16.75
CA SER A 70 -20.33 -17.36 16.48
C SER A 70 -20.62 -15.86 16.35
N TRP A 71 -20.15 -15.02 17.26
CA TRP A 71 -20.48 -13.58 17.29
C TRP A 71 -19.29 -12.63 17.38
N GLY A 72 -18.18 -13.09 17.95
CA GLY A 72 -16.96 -12.29 18.11
C GLY A 72 -16.06 -12.30 16.86
N SER A 73 -16.25 -13.26 15.95
CA SER A 73 -15.44 -13.40 14.75
C SER A 73 -15.62 -12.22 13.78
N ILE A 74 -16.84 -11.71 13.63
CA ILE A 74 -17.13 -10.61 12.70
C ILE A 74 -16.45 -9.30 13.13
N PRO A 75 -16.62 -8.81 14.37
CA PRO A 75 -15.90 -7.64 14.85
C PRO A 75 -14.37 -7.81 14.83
N LEU A 76 -13.88 -8.99 15.22
CA LEU A 76 -12.46 -9.30 15.19
C LEU A 76 -11.90 -9.30 13.75
N MET A 77 -12.63 -9.90 12.81
CA MET A 77 -12.27 -9.91 11.39
C MET A 77 -12.25 -8.50 10.81
N LEU A 78 -13.23 -7.65 11.13
CA LEU A 78 -13.25 -6.24 10.71
C LEU A 78 -12.07 -5.45 11.28
N LEU A 79 -11.76 -5.66 12.55
CA LEU A 79 -10.63 -5.00 13.21
C LEU A 79 -9.31 -5.46 12.60
N LEU A 80 -9.09 -6.76 12.44
CA LEU A 80 -7.92 -7.33 11.79
C LEU A 80 -7.80 -6.85 10.33
N SER A 81 -8.88 -6.84 9.57
CA SER A 81 -8.85 -6.38 8.17
C SER A 81 -8.42 -4.91 8.07
N THR A 82 -8.86 -4.07 9.00
CA THR A 82 -8.45 -2.66 9.06
C THR A 82 -6.95 -2.51 9.31
N PHE A 83 -6.38 -3.27 10.25
CA PHE A 83 -4.93 -3.25 10.52
C PHE A 83 -4.11 -3.87 9.40
N LEU A 84 -4.63 -4.92 8.75
CA LEU A 84 -3.94 -5.65 7.70
C LEU A 84 -4.08 -5.01 6.32
N MET A 85 -5.02 -4.10 6.14
CA MET A 85 -5.26 -3.43 4.86
C MET A 85 -3.98 -2.79 4.29
N VAL A 86 -3.22 -2.07 5.12
CA VAL A 86 -2.00 -1.37 4.68
C VAL A 86 -0.90 -2.35 4.26
N PRO A 87 -0.47 -3.34 5.07
CA PRO A 87 0.56 -4.28 4.64
C PRO A 87 0.12 -5.15 3.45
N VAL A 88 -1.15 -5.54 3.38
CA VAL A 88 -1.69 -6.30 2.24
C VAL A 88 -1.68 -5.45 0.97
N ALA A 89 -2.15 -4.20 1.03
CA ALA A 89 -2.12 -3.29 -0.11
C ALA A 89 -0.68 -3.03 -0.60
N SER A 90 0.27 -2.84 0.32
CA SER A 90 1.68 -2.65 -0.01
C SER A 90 2.29 -3.88 -0.67
N ALA A 91 1.98 -5.09 -0.17
CA ALA A 91 2.43 -6.33 -0.78
C ALA A 91 1.84 -6.51 -2.18
N MET A 92 0.55 -6.22 -2.37
CA MET A 92 -0.11 -6.25 -3.67
C MET A 92 0.54 -5.28 -4.66
N THR A 93 0.78 -4.05 -4.25
CA THR A 93 1.47 -3.06 -5.08
C THR A 93 2.85 -3.57 -5.49
N GLY A 94 3.62 -4.15 -4.56
CA GLY A 94 4.95 -4.70 -4.86
C GLY A 94 4.94 -5.87 -5.83
N ILE A 95 3.91 -6.74 -5.79
CA ILE A 95 3.80 -7.92 -6.65
C ILE A 95 3.31 -7.55 -8.06
N PHE A 96 2.29 -6.69 -8.15
CA PHE A 96 1.59 -6.41 -9.41
C PHE A 96 2.05 -5.14 -10.12
N LEU A 97 2.90 -4.33 -9.50
CA LEU A 97 3.38 -3.09 -10.09
C LEU A 97 4.07 -3.31 -11.44
N ASP A 98 4.91 -4.35 -11.53
CA ASP A 98 5.62 -4.68 -12.77
C ASP A 98 4.65 -5.07 -13.89
N ASP A 99 3.66 -5.91 -13.60
CA ASP A 99 2.65 -6.33 -14.57
C ASP A 99 1.81 -5.15 -15.06
N VAL A 100 1.41 -4.26 -14.14
CA VAL A 100 0.66 -3.04 -14.48
C VAL A 100 1.49 -2.09 -15.31
N ALA A 101 2.74 -1.86 -14.92
CA ALA A 101 3.63 -0.95 -15.63
C ALA A 101 3.96 -1.49 -17.03
N ASP A 102 4.20 -2.79 -17.19
CA ASP A 102 4.43 -3.41 -18.49
C ASP A 102 3.20 -3.29 -19.39
N ALA A 103 1.99 -3.49 -18.86
CA ALA A 103 0.75 -3.34 -19.64
C ALA A 103 0.52 -1.89 -20.10
N VAL A 104 0.90 -0.89 -19.28
CA VAL A 104 0.85 0.53 -19.67
C VAL A 104 1.91 0.84 -20.73
N GLU A 105 3.12 0.33 -20.55
CA GLU A 105 4.24 0.55 -21.46
C GLU A 105 3.96 -0.06 -22.83
N ASP A 106 3.47 -1.29 -22.89
CA ASP A 106 3.11 -1.99 -24.15
C ASP A 106 2.03 -1.23 -24.94
N LYS A 107 1.10 -0.57 -24.26
CA LYS A 107 -0.03 0.11 -24.91
C LYS A 107 0.28 1.55 -25.31
N HIS A 108 0.96 2.30 -24.45
CA HIS A 108 1.14 3.74 -24.60
C HIS A 108 2.57 4.16 -24.97
N TYR A 109 3.54 3.27 -24.80
CA TYR A 109 4.96 3.53 -25.02
C TYR A 109 5.60 2.46 -25.88
N THR A 110 4.93 2.09 -26.99
CA THR A 110 5.40 1.11 -27.96
C THR A 110 6.78 1.52 -28.52
N GLY A 111 7.75 0.61 -28.43
CA GLY A 111 9.12 0.85 -28.89
C GLY A 111 10.13 1.10 -27.79
N LEU A 112 9.73 1.15 -26.53
CA LEU A 112 10.68 1.15 -25.42
C LEU A 112 11.25 -0.27 -25.21
N PRO A 113 12.56 -0.41 -24.91
CA PRO A 113 13.13 -1.69 -24.50
C PRO A 113 12.47 -2.15 -23.20
N LYS A 114 12.37 -3.48 -22.99
CA LYS A 114 11.80 -4.04 -21.76
C LYS A 114 12.49 -3.48 -20.53
N ALA A 115 11.70 -3.09 -19.52
CA ALA A 115 12.22 -2.59 -18.25
C ALA A 115 12.99 -3.68 -17.48
N LYS A 116 13.93 -3.26 -16.65
CA LYS A 116 14.66 -4.21 -15.78
C LYS A 116 13.78 -4.63 -14.61
N HIS A 117 13.73 -5.94 -14.37
CA HIS A 117 13.21 -6.45 -13.11
C HIS A 117 14.15 -6.06 -11.97
N ILE A 118 13.59 -5.49 -10.91
CA ILE A 118 14.36 -5.05 -9.76
C ILE A 118 14.52 -6.22 -8.79
N SER A 119 15.74 -6.44 -8.30
CA SER A 119 15.97 -7.50 -7.32
C SER A 119 15.25 -7.20 -6.00
N LEU A 120 14.70 -8.23 -5.35
CA LEU A 120 14.02 -8.11 -4.06
C LEU A 120 14.89 -7.43 -2.98
N GLY A 121 16.20 -7.71 -2.96
CA GLY A 121 17.13 -7.06 -2.03
C GLY A 121 17.23 -5.55 -2.21
N THR A 122 17.21 -5.08 -3.47
CA THR A 122 17.20 -3.64 -3.77
C THR A 122 15.91 -2.98 -3.30
N ASN A 123 14.77 -3.65 -3.52
CA ASN A 123 13.47 -3.17 -3.07
C ASN A 123 13.38 -3.06 -1.55
N ILE A 124 13.88 -4.05 -0.81
CA ILE A 124 13.90 -4.04 0.66
C ILE A 124 14.72 -2.85 1.19
N VAL A 125 15.93 -2.64 0.69
CA VAL A 125 16.78 -1.51 1.12
C VAL A 125 16.13 -0.16 0.82
N ASP A 126 15.50 -0.02 -0.35
CA ASP A 126 14.82 1.21 -0.73
C ASP A 126 13.55 1.44 0.11
N SER A 127 12.82 0.38 0.48
CA SER A 127 11.69 0.45 1.40
C SER A 127 12.10 0.93 2.80
N PHE A 128 13.19 0.42 3.35
CA PHE A 128 13.70 0.90 4.65
C PHE A 128 14.14 2.37 4.61
N ARG A 129 14.79 2.80 3.53
CA ARG A 129 15.13 4.21 3.34
C ARG A 129 13.89 5.09 3.22
N PHE A 130 12.87 4.60 2.53
CA PHE A 130 11.62 5.31 2.39
C PHE A 130 10.86 5.38 3.73
N LEU A 131 10.84 4.29 4.51
CA LEU A 131 10.29 4.27 5.86
C LEU A 131 10.93 5.36 6.74
N GLY A 132 12.25 5.53 6.70
CA GLY A 132 12.93 6.61 7.39
C GLY A 132 12.42 8.00 6.99
N VAL A 133 12.15 8.20 5.70
CA VAL A 133 11.58 9.47 5.21
C VAL A 133 10.15 9.66 5.71
N ILE A 134 9.33 8.61 5.70
CA ILE A 134 7.95 8.65 6.24
C ILE A 134 7.98 9.06 7.71
N VAL A 135 8.81 8.42 8.53
CA VAL A 135 8.92 8.72 9.96
C VAL A 135 9.32 10.18 10.19
N VAL A 136 10.40 10.63 9.55
CA VAL A 136 10.86 12.03 9.70
C VAL A 136 9.80 13.02 9.23
N ALA A 137 9.18 12.78 8.07
CA ALA A 137 8.17 13.67 7.51
C ALA A 137 6.92 13.74 8.43
N ASN A 138 6.48 12.61 9.01
CA ASN A 138 5.34 12.59 9.93
C ASN A 138 5.69 13.25 11.29
N LEU A 139 6.90 13.09 11.80
CA LEU A 139 7.33 13.81 13.01
C LEU A 139 7.35 15.33 12.79
N LEU A 140 7.84 15.79 11.64
CA LEU A 140 7.79 17.20 11.29
C LEU A 140 6.34 17.70 11.12
N ALA A 141 5.48 16.90 10.49
CA ALA A 141 4.06 17.23 10.36
C ALA A 141 3.37 17.33 11.72
N LEU A 142 3.69 16.43 12.66
CA LEU A 142 3.15 16.48 14.03
C LEU A 142 3.49 17.81 14.72
N VAL A 143 4.73 18.27 14.61
CA VAL A 143 5.14 19.59 15.14
C VAL A 143 4.33 20.71 14.46
N LEU A 144 4.17 20.65 13.13
CA LEU A 144 3.39 21.64 12.39
C LEU A 144 1.90 21.61 12.78
N TYR A 145 1.31 20.45 13.07
CA TYR A 145 -0.07 20.33 13.56
C TYR A 145 -0.25 20.99 14.93
N LEU A 146 0.75 20.87 15.82
CA LEU A 146 0.69 21.52 17.14
C LEU A 146 0.77 23.05 17.04
N ILE A 147 1.58 23.57 16.09
CA ILE A 147 1.78 25.02 15.91
C ILE A 147 0.64 25.64 15.09
N PHE A 148 0.19 24.94 14.04
CA PHE A 148 -0.75 25.44 13.05
C PHE A 148 -2.01 24.56 12.95
N ALA A 149 -2.64 24.25 14.08
CA ALA A 149 -3.80 23.34 14.14
C ALA A 149 -4.92 23.65 13.12
N PRO A 150 -5.32 24.93 12.85
CA PRO A 150 -6.33 25.24 11.84
C PRO A 150 -5.95 24.84 10.41
N PHE A 151 -4.64 24.71 10.13
CA PHE A 151 -4.11 24.34 8.81
C PHE A 151 -3.79 22.85 8.70
N ALA A 152 -4.13 22.02 9.72
CA ALA A 152 -3.85 20.58 9.73
C ALA A 152 -4.31 19.86 8.44
N PRO A 153 -5.50 20.11 7.86
CA PRO A 153 -5.90 19.46 6.61
C PRO A 153 -4.98 19.79 5.42
N LEU A 154 -4.49 21.03 5.33
CA LEU A 154 -3.57 21.46 4.28
C LEU A 154 -2.19 20.82 4.46
N ILE A 155 -1.70 20.78 5.69
CA ILE A 155 -0.42 20.14 6.03
C ILE A 155 -0.51 18.65 5.70
N PHE A 156 -1.61 17.98 6.07
CA PHE A 156 -1.86 16.58 5.77
C PHE A 156 -1.85 16.32 4.25
N TRP A 157 -2.59 17.12 3.48
CA TRP A 157 -2.63 17.01 2.04
C TRP A 157 -1.25 17.24 1.39
N ALA A 158 -0.53 18.28 1.82
CA ALA A 158 0.80 18.60 1.32
C ALA A 158 1.81 17.46 1.60
N LEU A 159 1.75 16.89 2.83
CA LEU A 159 2.60 15.78 3.23
C LEU A 159 2.30 14.51 2.41
N ASN A 160 1.03 14.15 2.28
CA ASN A 160 0.64 12.98 1.50
C ASN A 160 1.00 13.13 0.03
N GLY A 161 0.76 14.29 -0.58
CA GLY A 161 1.20 14.59 -1.93
C GLY A 161 2.71 14.40 -2.12
N PHE A 162 3.50 14.84 -1.15
CA PHE A 162 4.95 14.62 -1.16
C PHE A 162 5.35 13.14 -1.02
N LEU A 163 4.77 12.43 -0.06
CA LEU A 163 5.12 11.04 0.22
C LEU A 163 4.69 10.11 -0.91
N LEU A 164 3.42 10.19 -1.33
CA LEU A 164 2.87 9.35 -2.40
C LEU A 164 3.58 9.60 -3.73
N SER A 165 3.78 10.87 -4.11
CA SER A 165 4.50 11.18 -5.34
C SER A 165 5.92 10.61 -5.35
N ARG A 166 6.60 10.65 -4.21
CA ARG A 166 7.94 10.10 -4.07
C ARG A 166 7.94 8.58 -4.21
N GLU A 167 7.02 7.91 -3.55
CA GLU A 167 6.90 6.45 -3.56
C GLU A 167 6.61 5.94 -4.96
N TYR A 168 5.48 6.34 -5.54
CA TYR A 168 5.04 5.86 -6.85
C TYR A 168 6.01 6.22 -7.97
N PHE A 169 6.55 7.43 -7.96
CA PHE A 169 7.56 7.81 -8.95
C PHE A 169 8.82 6.95 -8.83
N GLN A 170 9.29 6.69 -7.61
CA GLN A 170 10.47 5.87 -7.40
C GLN A 170 10.26 4.43 -7.88
N MET A 171 9.11 3.82 -7.57
CA MET A 171 8.76 2.46 -7.97
C MET A 171 8.80 2.28 -9.49
N VAL A 172 8.27 3.24 -10.25
CA VAL A 172 8.25 3.17 -11.72
C VAL A 172 9.57 3.58 -12.33
N ALA A 173 10.19 4.67 -11.86
CA ALA A 173 11.39 5.23 -12.46
C ALA A 173 12.64 4.34 -12.28
N ILE A 174 12.74 3.62 -11.16
CA ILE A 174 13.88 2.72 -10.88
C ILE A 174 13.97 1.55 -11.87
N ARG A 175 12.86 1.19 -12.52
CA ARG A 175 12.84 0.17 -13.57
C ARG A 175 13.60 0.61 -14.83
N ARG A 176 13.73 1.91 -15.04
CA ARG A 176 14.28 2.50 -16.28
C ARG A 176 15.57 3.27 -16.10
N THR A 177 15.90 3.68 -14.88
CA THR A 177 17.10 4.47 -14.60
C THR A 177 17.71 4.08 -13.26
N ASP A 178 18.93 4.51 -13.01
CA ASP A 178 19.62 4.31 -11.74
C ASP A 178 19.06 5.25 -10.64
N ARG A 179 19.47 5.02 -9.40
CA ARG A 179 19.05 5.83 -8.24
C ARG A 179 19.41 7.32 -8.39
N ALA A 180 20.54 7.63 -9.04
CA ALA A 180 20.95 9.01 -9.27
C ALA A 180 20.03 9.68 -10.29
N GLY A 181 19.67 8.98 -11.37
CA GLY A 181 18.72 9.41 -12.38
C GLY A 181 17.32 9.62 -11.81
N VAL A 182 16.82 8.70 -10.98
CA VAL A 182 15.52 8.85 -10.26
C VAL A 182 15.53 10.16 -9.44
N LYS A 183 16.59 10.39 -8.65
CA LYS A 183 16.70 11.61 -7.82
C LYS A 183 16.73 12.88 -8.67
N LYS A 184 17.47 12.88 -9.79
CA LYS A 184 17.57 14.00 -10.72
C LYS A 184 16.23 14.31 -11.38
N GLN A 185 15.55 13.29 -11.91
CA GLN A 185 14.26 13.44 -12.56
C GLN A 185 13.16 13.89 -11.58
N ARG A 186 13.14 13.35 -10.36
CA ARG A 186 12.22 13.78 -9.31
C ARG A 186 12.39 15.26 -8.97
N ARG A 187 13.63 15.74 -8.80
CA ARG A 187 13.89 17.16 -8.55
C ARG A 187 13.41 18.05 -9.69
N ARG A 188 13.62 17.62 -10.92
CA ARG A 188 13.23 18.38 -12.12
C ARG A 188 11.72 18.52 -12.25
N ASN A 189 10.97 17.50 -11.82
CA ASN A 189 9.51 17.43 -11.95
C ASN A 189 8.78 17.51 -10.59
N ALA A 190 9.44 18.07 -9.55
CA ALA A 190 8.95 18.01 -8.18
C ALA A 190 7.53 18.56 -8.00
N LEU A 191 7.22 19.70 -8.60
CA LEU A 191 5.90 20.32 -8.51
C LEU A 191 4.82 19.47 -9.19
N THR A 192 5.10 18.96 -10.40
CA THR A 192 4.17 18.12 -11.15
C THR A 192 3.88 16.82 -10.40
N LEU A 193 4.93 16.21 -9.83
CA LEU A 193 4.79 15.00 -9.04
C LEU A 193 4.01 15.25 -7.75
N TRP A 194 4.29 16.36 -7.07
CA TRP A 194 3.58 16.72 -5.85
C TRP A 194 2.07 16.91 -6.08
N ILE A 195 1.69 17.61 -7.15
CA ILE A 195 0.28 17.79 -7.54
C ILE A 195 -0.36 16.45 -7.94
N ALA A 196 0.40 15.54 -8.57
CA ALA A 196 -0.11 14.23 -8.96
C ALA A 196 -0.27 13.25 -7.78
N GLY A 197 0.43 13.49 -6.68
CA GLY A 197 0.36 12.65 -5.47
C GLY A 197 -0.62 13.14 -4.41
N GLY A 198 -1.11 14.37 -4.51
CA GLY A 198 -2.10 14.98 -3.61
C GLY A 198 -3.46 15.12 -4.26
#